data_099ea0e1818e2131a4a2314da2a5193c
#
_entry.id   099ea0e1818e2131a4a2314da2a5193c
#
_cell.length_a   1.000
_cell.length_b   1.000
_cell.length_c   1.000
_cell.angle_alpha   90.00
_cell.angle_beta   90.00
_cell.angle_gamma   90.00
#
_symmetry.space_group_name_H-M   'P 1'
#
loop_
_entity.id
_entity.type
_entity.pdbx_description
1 polymer ?
#
loop_
_entity_poly.entity_id
_entity_poly.type
_entity_poly.pdbx_seq_one_letter_code
_entity_poly.pdbx_strand_id
1 'polypeptide(L)'
;MSELRDNAKEICKKHGITMKVGSPKYGPVDWDNDHDHYCFPVTIRKDGKSMRVMFNQSIAQGSTPPDEYDIITCITKDDPGSFENFCSDFGYDTDSRSAEKTYKAVKAEWEKVLRVFGEGECLDDLREIV
;
A
#
# COMPACT_ATOMS: atom_id res chain seq x y z
N MET A 1 16.26 -17.27 -2.46
CA MET A 1 15.82 -15.87 -2.46
C MET A 1 14.75 -15.67 -3.51
N SER A 2 13.84 -14.77 -3.26
CA SER A 2 12.72 -14.53 -4.18
C SER A 2 13.15 -13.64 -5.33
N GLU A 3 12.95 -14.07 -6.54
CA GLU A 3 13.16 -13.26 -7.74
C GLU A 3 12.27 -12.01 -7.73
N LEU A 4 11.04 -12.12 -7.19
CA LEU A 4 10.12 -10.99 -7.07
C LEU A 4 10.67 -9.91 -6.14
N ARG A 5 11.32 -10.30 -5.05
CA ARG A 5 11.91 -9.35 -4.12
C ARG A 5 13.10 -8.61 -4.74
N ASP A 6 13.92 -9.32 -5.50
CA ASP A 6 15.05 -8.73 -6.23
C ASP A 6 14.54 -7.77 -7.31
N ASN A 7 13.50 -8.13 -8.04
CA ASN A 7 12.88 -7.26 -9.04
C ASN A 7 12.31 -5.99 -8.42
N ALA A 8 11.71 -6.08 -7.23
CA ALA A 8 11.19 -4.91 -6.53
C ALA A 8 12.31 -3.92 -6.21
N LYS A 9 13.45 -4.41 -5.72
CA LYS A 9 14.62 -3.57 -5.44
C LYS A 9 15.16 -2.90 -6.71
N GLU A 10 15.23 -3.64 -7.81
CA GLU A 10 15.69 -3.12 -9.08
C GLU A 10 14.78 -2.01 -9.62
N ILE A 11 13.47 -2.18 -9.50
CA ILE A 11 12.50 -1.17 -9.93
C ILE A 11 12.61 0.10 -9.09
N CYS A 12 12.76 -0.03 -7.78
CA CYS A 12 12.96 1.11 -6.91
C CYS A 12 14.24 1.88 -7.30
N LYS A 13 15.31 1.15 -7.58
CA LYS A 13 16.57 1.73 -8.00
C LYS A 13 16.45 2.42 -9.35
N LYS A 14 15.78 1.79 -10.31
CA LYS A 14 15.55 2.33 -11.65
C LYS A 14 14.84 3.68 -11.63
N HIS A 15 13.82 3.80 -10.78
CA HIS A 15 12.97 4.99 -10.71
C HIS A 15 13.34 5.97 -9.61
N GLY A 16 14.44 5.74 -8.91
CA GLY A 16 14.88 6.63 -7.84
C GLY A 16 13.96 6.66 -6.63
N ILE A 17 13.35 5.53 -6.31
CA ILE A 17 12.44 5.37 -5.18
C ILE A 17 13.24 4.95 -3.96
N THR A 18 13.07 5.67 -2.85
CA THR A 18 13.64 5.28 -1.56
C THR A 18 12.52 4.98 -0.58
N MET A 19 12.71 3.90 0.18
CA MET A 19 11.75 3.47 1.19
C MET A 19 12.47 3.32 2.52
N LYS A 20 12.00 4.07 3.53
CA LYS A 20 12.57 4.03 4.86
C LYS A 20 11.55 3.46 5.83
N VAL A 21 11.89 2.35 6.46
CA VAL A 21 11.06 1.67 7.44
C VAL A 21 11.48 2.11 8.83
N GLY A 22 10.53 2.66 9.60
CA GLY A 22 10.77 3.06 10.98
C GLY A 22 10.56 1.90 11.96
N SER A 23 10.77 2.20 13.25
CA SER A 23 10.57 1.21 14.31
C SER A 23 9.10 0.82 14.43
N PRO A 24 8.80 -0.47 14.59
CA PRO A 24 7.40 -0.91 14.68
C PRO A 24 6.77 -0.52 16.01
N LYS A 25 5.46 -0.27 15.97
CA LYS A 25 4.63 -0.19 17.16
C LYS A 25 3.87 -1.49 17.31
N TYR A 26 3.80 -1.99 18.53
CA TYR A 26 3.09 -3.22 18.83
C TYR A 26 1.78 -2.89 19.55
N GLY A 27 0.66 -3.44 19.07
CA GLY A 27 -0.63 -3.21 19.68
C GLY A 27 -1.79 -3.57 18.77
N PRO A 28 -3.03 -3.35 19.24
CA PRO A 28 -4.22 -3.60 18.44
C PRO A 28 -4.34 -2.57 17.30
N VAL A 29 -5.05 -2.97 16.24
CA VAL A 29 -5.38 -2.10 15.12
C VAL A 29 -6.88 -1.88 15.07
N ASP A 30 -7.34 -0.84 14.37
CA ASP A 30 -8.75 -0.45 14.34
C ASP A 30 -9.67 -1.56 13.82
N TRP A 31 -9.18 -2.35 12.87
CA TRP A 31 -9.95 -3.44 12.26
C TRP A 31 -9.79 -4.78 12.98
N ASP A 32 -8.93 -4.86 13.99
CA ASP A 32 -8.72 -6.06 14.79
C ASP A 32 -8.29 -5.69 16.21
N ASN A 33 -9.28 -5.41 17.08
CA ASN A 33 -9.04 -5.04 18.47
C ASN A 33 -8.68 -6.23 19.36
N ASP A 34 -8.93 -7.46 18.89
CA ASP A 34 -8.72 -8.68 19.67
C ASP A 34 -7.30 -9.21 19.57
N HIS A 35 -6.54 -8.76 18.58
CA HIS A 35 -5.18 -9.22 18.34
C HIS A 35 -4.22 -8.06 18.18
N ASP A 36 -3.00 -8.23 18.70
CA ASP A 36 -1.95 -7.24 18.50
C ASP A 36 -1.23 -7.46 17.16
N HIS A 37 -0.77 -6.38 16.59
CA HIS A 37 -0.04 -6.38 15.33
C HIS A 37 1.23 -5.54 15.46
N TYR A 38 2.21 -5.82 14.61
CA TYR A 38 3.34 -4.93 14.42
C TYR A 38 3.03 -3.94 13.31
N CYS A 39 3.07 -2.66 13.63
CA CYS A 39 2.78 -1.58 12.69
C CYS A 39 4.06 -0.84 12.36
N PHE A 40 4.54 -0.96 11.13
CA PHE A 40 5.76 -0.31 10.67
C PHE A 40 5.41 0.97 9.92
N PRO A 41 5.87 2.15 10.39
CA PRO A 41 5.74 3.36 9.60
C PRO A 41 6.76 3.33 8.45
N VAL A 42 6.30 3.56 7.23
CA VAL A 42 7.15 3.55 6.03
C VAL A 42 7.05 4.90 5.35
N THR A 43 8.20 5.50 5.06
CA THR A 43 8.30 6.73 4.28
C THR A 43 8.82 6.38 2.91
N ILE A 44 8.06 6.73 1.86
CA ILE A 44 8.41 6.48 0.46
C ILE A 44 8.69 7.83 -0.19
N ARG A 45 9.83 7.95 -0.88
CA ARG A 45 10.22 9.19 -1.55
C ARG A 45 10.61 8.93 -2.99
N LYS A 46 10.21 9.86 -3.86
CA LYS A 46 10.57 9.86 -5.28
C LYS A 46 10.54 11.28 -5.80
N ASP A 47 11.63 11.74 -6.40
CA ASP A 47 11.73 13.06 -7.06
C ASP A 47 11.28 14.24 -6.18
N GLY A 48 11.66 14.23 -4.91
CA GLY A 48 11.29 15.29 -3.97
C GLY A 48 9.89 15.19 -3.40
N LYS A 49 9.11 14.22 -3.84
CA LYS A 49 7.77 13.93 -3.31
C LYS A 49 7.85 12.79 -2.32
N SER A 50 6.98 12.80 -1.32
CA SER A 50 6.98 11.74 -0.31
C SER A 50 5.57 11.39 0.13
N MET A 51 5.44 10.15 0.64
CA MET A 51 4.22 9.69 1.28
C MET A 51 4.58 8.79 2.44
N ARG A 52 3.67 8.64 3.37
CA ARG A 52 3.81 7.71 4.50
C ARG A 52 2.69 6.70 4.44
N VAL A 53 3.06 5.44 4.67
CA VAL A 53 2.10 4.34 4.79
C VAL A 53 2.40 3.56 6.06
N MET A 54 1.39 2.86 6.56
CA MET A 54 1.55 1.99 7.71
C MET A 54 1.44 0.55 7.23
N PHE A 55 2.52 -0.21 7.38
CA PHE A 55 2.54 -1.62 7.05
C PHE A 55 2.27 -2.43 8.32
N ASN A 56 1.18 -3.19 8.32
CA ASN A 56 0.76 -4.00 9.46
C ASN A 56 1.13 -5.46 9.24
N GLN A 57 1.73 -6.05 10.25
CA GLN A 57 2.16 -7.44 10.22
C GLN A 57 1.57 -8.18 11.40
N SER A 58 1.01 -9.38 11.18
CA SER A 58 0.40 -10.16 12.26
C SER A 58 1.47 -10.66 13.23
N ILE A 59 1.05 -10.97 14.46
CA ILE A 59 1.94 -11.55 15.47
C ILE A 59 2.58 -12.84 14.96
N ALA A 60 1.83 -13.66 14.23
CA ALA A 60 2.32 -14.93 13.68
C ALA A 60 3.49 -14.73 12.73
N GLN A 61 3.57 -13.59 12.05
CA GLN A 61 4.67 -13.26 11.14
C GLN A 61 5.86 -12.64 11.86
N GLY A 62 5.68 -12.19 13.10
CA GLY A 62 6.73 -11.61 13.92
C GLY A 62 6.99 -10.14 13.61
N SER A 63 8.18 -9.67 13.98
CA SER A 63 8.58 -8.27 13.88
C SER A 63 9.58 -8.01 12.75
N THR A 64 9.58 -8.83 11.70
CA THR A 64 10.45 -8.65 10.55
C THR A 64 10.01 -7.43 9.73
N PRO A 65 10.89 -6.43 9.51
CA PRO A 65 10.51 -5.26 8.72
C PRO A 65 10.14 -5.63 7.28
N PRO A 66 9.19 -4.91 6.66
CA PRO A 66 8.85 -5.13 5.25
C PRO A 66 10.00 -4.69 4.34
N ASP A 67 10.18 -5.37 3.22
CA ASP A 67 11.09 -4.96 2.16
C ASP A 67 10.33 -4.22 1.05
N GLU A 68 11.03 -3.87 -0.03
CA GLU A 68 10.43 -3.14 -1.16
C GLU A 68 9.27 -3.91 -1.78
N TYR A 69 9.38 -5.23 -1.90
CA TYR A 69 8.31 -6.08 -2.44
C TYR A 69 7.05 -6.01 -1.56
N ASP A 70 7.20 -6.15 -0.26
CA ASP A 70 6.08 -6.10 0.69
C ASP A 70 5.39 -4.74 0.62
N ILE A 71 6.16 -3.65 0.56
CA ILE A 71 5.63 -2.29 0.52
C ILE A 71 4.90 -2.03 -0.80
N ILE A 72 5.49 -2.43 -1.92
CA ILE A 72 4.86 -2.27 -3.25
C ILE A 72 3.55 -3.03 -3.31
N THR A 73 3.53 -4.26 -2.82
CA THR A 73 2.31 -5.07 -2.78
C THR A 73 1.23 -4.37 -1.95
N CYS A 74 1.62 -3.79 -0.82
CA CYS A 74 0.70 -3.08 0.06
C CYS A 74 0.07 -1.87 -0.62
N ILE A 75 0.88 -1.03 -1.29
CA ILE A 75 0.38 0.20 -1.89
C ILE A 75 -0.38 -0.02 -3.20
N THR A 76 -0.01 -1.02 -3.99
CA THR A 76 -0.64 -1.24 -5.30
C THR A 76 -2.00 -1.92 -5.21
N LYS A 77 -2.28 -2.65 -4.15
CA LYS A 77 -3.59 -3.27 -3.95
C LYS A 77 -4.70 -2.27 -3.63
N ASP A 78 -4.35 -1.04 -3.28
CA ASP A 78 -5.30 -0.01 -2.85
C ASP A 78 -5.93 0.76 -4.02
N ASP A 79 -5.61 0.39 -5.28
CA ASP A 79 -6.25 0.98 -6.46
C ASP A 79 -7.75 0.61 -6.46
N PRO A 80 -8.65 1.59 -6.26
CA PRO A 80 -10.08 1.29 -6.16
C PRO A 80 -10.74 1.01 -7.51
N GLY A 81 -10.11 1.37 -8.63
CA GLY A 81 -10.73 1.31 -9.93
C GLY A 81 -11.93 2.26 -10.04
N SER A 82 -12.97 1.87 -10.79
CA SER A 82 -14.21 2.63 -10.87
C SER A 82 -15.09 2.35 -9.66
N PHE A 83 -16.02 3.27 -9.36
CA PHE A 83 -16.99 3.09 -8.28
C PHE A 83 -17.83 1.82 -8.47
N GLU A 84 -18.25 1.55 -9.70
CA GLU A 84 -19.04 0.35 -10.02
C GLU A 84 -18.27 -0.93 -9.72
N ASN A 85 -17.01 -1.00 -10.14
CA ASN A 85 -16.15 -2.14 -9.87
C ASN A 85 -15.88 -2.29 -8.38
N PHE A 86 -15.68 -1.19 -7.68
CA PHE A 86 -15.49 -1.18 -6.23
C PHE A 86 -16.72 -1.78 -5.51
N CYS A 87 -17.92 -1.35 -5.88
CA CYS A 87 -19.15 -1.88 -5.28
C CYS A 87 -19.31 -3.37 -5.57
N SER A 88 -19.01 -3.81 -6.78
CA SER A 88 -19.07 -5.21 -7.16
C SER A 88 -18.10 -6.08 -6.35
N ASP A 89 -16.85 -5.62 -6.20
CA ASP A 89 -15.80 -6.37 -5.52
C ASP A 89 -16.06 -6.53 -4.02
N PHE A 90 -16.71 -5.53 -3.40
CA PHE A 90 -16.96 -5.53 -1.96
C PHE A 90 -18.43 -5.84 -1.59
N GLY A 91 -19.26 -6.12 -2.58
CA GLY A 91 -20.66 -6.47 -2.32
C GLY A 91 -21.53 -5.31 -1.91
N TYR A 92 -21.18 -4.08 -2.26
CA TYR A 92 -21.99 -2.91 -1.98
C TYR A 92 -22.99 -2.62 -3.10
N ASP A 93 -24.12 -2.04 -2.74
CA ASP A 93 -25.03 -1.46 -3.71
C ASP A 93 -24.50 -0.10 -4.19
N THR A 94 -24.65 0.20 -5.48
CA THR A 94 -24.21 1.48 -6.04
C THR A 94 -24.97 2.68 -5.49
N ASP A 95 -26.14 2.46 -4.90
CA ASP A 95 -26.96 3.51 -4.28
C ASP A 95 -26.60 3.73 -2.80
N SER A 96 -25.68 2.95 -2.25
CA SER A 96 -25.31 3.04 -0.84
C SER A 96 -24.45 4.26 -0.55
N ARG A 97 -24.88 5.10 0.39
CA ARG A 97 -24.06 6.23 0.88
C ARG A 97 -22.80 5.75 1.60
N SER A 98 -22.91 4.62 2.28
CA SER A 98 -21.77 4.01 2.97
C SER A 98 -20.71 3.55 1.97
N ALA A 99 -21.14 2.95 0.86
CA ALA A 99 -20.23 2.54 -0.21
C ALA A 99 -19.52 3.74 -0.84
N GLU A 100 -20.25 4.80 -1.12
CA GLU A 100 -19.71 6.03 -1.70
C GLU A 100 -18.66 6.66 -0.78
N LYS A 101 -18.95 6.74 0.51
CA LYS A 101 -18.03 7.28 1.51
C LYS A 101 -16.76 6.45 1.59
N THR A 102 -16.88 5.13 1.62
CA THR A 102 -15.74 4.22 1.67
C THR A 102 -14.91 4.33 0.39
N TYR A 103 -15.56 4.38 -0.76
CA TYR A 103 -14.88 4.52 -2.04
C TYR A 103 -14.06 5.82 -2.12
N LYS A 104 -14.64 6.93 -1.68
CA LYS A 104 -13.93 8.23 -1.65
C LYS A 104 -12.71 8.19 -0.76
N ALA A 105 -12.80 7.51 0.38
CA ALA A 105 -11.67 7.37 1.30
C ALA A 105 -10.54 6.53 0.67
N VAL A 106 -10.87 5.41 0.05
CA VAL A 106 -9.89 4.56 -0.64
C VAL A 106 -9.27 5.30 -1.82
N LYS A 107 -10.09 6.00 -2.59
CA LYS A 107 -9.60 6.80 -3.73
C LYS A 107 -8.65 7.90 -3.28
N ALA A 108 -8.92 8.55 -2.16
CA ALA A 108 -8.04 9.58 -1.62
C ALA A 108 -6.66 9.01 -1.26
N GLU A 109 -6.62 7.82 -0.67
CA GLU A 109 -5.36 7.14 -0.38
C GLU A 109 -4.61 6.76 -1.66
N TRP A 110 -5.33 6.27 -2.67
CA TRP A 110 -4.73 5.95 -3.96
C TRP A 110 -4.16 7.18 -4.67
N GLU A 111 -4.83 8.33 -4.54
CA GLU A 111 -4.33 9.58 -5.11
C GLU A 111 -2.98 10.00 -4.53
N LYS A 112 -2.70 9.65 -3.28
CA LYS A 112 -1.37 9.87 -2.69
C LYS A 112 -0.30 9.06 -3.42
N VAL A 113 -0.61 7.84 -3.77
CA VAL A 113 0.29 6.98 -4.56
C VAL A 113 0.53 7.59 -5.93
N LEU A 114 -0.52 8.04 -6.61
CA LEU A 114 -0.41 8.68 -7.92
C LEU A 114 0.40 9.97 -7.86
N ARG A 115 0.28 10.74 -6.79
CA ARG A 115 1.03 11.97 -6.62
C ARG A 115 2.53 11.74 -6.52
N VAL A 116 2.93 10.67 -5.84
CA VAL A 116 4.35 10.33 -5.65
C VAL A 116 4.94 9.66 -6.88
N PHE A 117 4.24 8.69 -7.44
CA PHE A 117 4.78 7.85 -8.53
C PHE A 117 4.35 8.33 -9.92
N GLY A 118 3.26 9.09 -10.01
CA GLY A 118 2.69 9.50 -11.30
C GLY A 118 1.98 8.35 -12.00
N GLU A 119 1.26 8.67 -13.07
CA GLU A 119 0.66 7.70 -13.97
C GLU A 119 1.60 7.48 -15.15
N GLY A 120 2.25 6.33 -15.24
CA GLY A 120 3.19 6.07 -16.31
C GLY A 120 4.01 4.84 -16.05
N GLU A 121 5.20 4.80 -16.62
CA GLU A 121 6.08 3.63 -16.58
C GLU A 121 6.40 3.17 -15.16
N CYS A 122 6.65 4.11 -14.25
CA CYS A 122 6.99 3.78 -12.86
C CYS A 122 5.86 2.96 -12.20
N LEU A 123 4.64 3.46 -12.29
CA LEU A 123 3.49 2.80 -11.69
C LEU A 123 3.19 1.47 -12.39
N ASP A 124 3.34 1.42 -13.72
CA ASP A 124 3.16 0.19 -14.49
C ASP A 124 4.16 -0.89 -14.05
N ASP A 125 5.42 -0.51 -13.87
CA ASP A 125 6.46 -1.42 -13.39
C ASP A 125 6.14 -1.95 -11.99
N LEU A 126 5.64 -1.07 -11.09
CA LEU A 126 5.26 -1.47 -9.75
C LEU A 126 4.10 -2.46 -9.76
N ARG A 127 3.13 -2.28 -10.63
CA ARG A 127 1.98 -3.19 -10.77
C ARG A 127 2.38 -4.55 -11.32
N GLU A 128 3.37 -4.61 -12.19
CA GLU A 128 3.83 -5.87 -12.78
C GLU A 128 4.48 -6.83 -11.78
N ILE A 129 4.99 -6.31 -10.68
CA ILE A 129 5.58 -7.12 -9.61
C ILE A 129 4.52 -7.97 -8.91
N VAL A 130 3.30 -7.47 -8.83
CA VAL A 130 2.22 -8.08 -8.05
C VAL A 130 1.35 -9.07 -8.89
#